data_2a543ca1f41c0d93e13f3b210d7d1023
#
_entry.id   2a543ca1f41c0d93e13f3b210d7d1023
#
_cell.length_a   1.000
_cell.length_b   1.000
_cell.length_c   1.000
_cell.angle_alpha   90.00
_cell.angle_beta   90.00
_cell.angle_gamma   90.00
#
_symmetry.space_group_name_H-M   'P 1'
#
loop_
_entity.id
_entity.type
_entity.pdbx_description
1 polymer ?
#
loop_
_entity_poly.entity_id
_entity_poly.type
_entity_poly.pdbx_seq_one_letter_code
_entity_poly.pdbx_strand_id
1 'polypeptide(L)'
;MPSRGYAFSIKEDGKTVIVENEAGKGFINNAQVGDIRIEKTSEDGVLKGFTFRVEGTDITGNAFSKDYVTDENGQIHIEGLRVGNYVISEVSNKANEKYVLPDNVTVTVHEGKTVVAKFYNELKPVIPDIPKTGDSTNLTLWASLAGASLLGIGVAAFFTFRKKKEGKHER
;
A
#
# COMPACT_ATOMS: atom_id res chain seq x y z
N MET A 1 10.07 -13.77 34.99
CA MET A 1 10.87 -14.27 36.17
C MET A 1 11.30 -13.06 36.99
N PRO A 2 11.28 -13.09 38.32
CA PRO A 2 11.79 -11.98 39.11
C PRO A 2 13.29 -11.82 38.83
N SER A 3 13.72 -10.60 38.53
CA SER A 3 15.14 -10.26 38.39
C SER A 3 15.82 -10.45 39.73
N ARG A 4 16.70 -11.43 39.87
CA ARG A 4 17.54 -11.55 41.05
C ARG A 4 18.65 -10.51 40.91
N GLY A 5 18.61 -9.49 41.73
CA GLY A 5 19.74 -8.57 41.89
C GLY A 5 20.83 -9.20 42.72
N TYR A 6 22.06 -9.06 42.28
CA TYR A 6 23.25 -9.44 43.04
C TYR A 6 23.91 -8.16 43.55
N ALA A 7 24.07 -8.09 44.87
CA ALA A 7 24.83 -7.02 45.49
C ALA A 7 26.27 -7.47 45.70
N PHE A 8 27.23 -6.64 45.24
CA PHE A 8 28.64 -6.85 45.49
C PHE A 8 29.29 -5.55 45.97
N SER A 9 30.36 -5.66 46.67
CA SER A 9 31.13 -4.51 47.15
C SER A 9 32.57 -4.68 46.74
N ILE A 10 33.12 -3.65 46.10
CA ILE A 10 34.56 -3.58 45.76
C ILE A 10 35.24 -2.97 46.96
N LYS A 11 36.04 -3.75 47.70
CA LYS A 11 36.75 -3.30 48.90
C LYS A 11 38.14 -2.72 48.65
N GLU A 12 38.69 -2.92 47.43
CA GLU A 12 40.01 -2.45 47.05
C GLU A 12 39.97 -1.84 45.65
N ASP A 13 40.52 -0.65 45.50
CA ASP A 13 40.58 0.04 44.22
C ASP A 13 41.50 -0.68 43.26
N GLY A 14 41.08 -0.78 41.96
CA GLY A 14 41.82 -1.43 40.89
C GLY A 14 41.75 -2.97 40.83
N LYS A 15 40.98 -3.65 41.69
CA LYS A 15 40.78 -5.09 41.58
C LYS A 15 39.59 -5.45 40.72
N THR A 16 39.75 -6.49 39.92
CA THR A 16 38.65 -7.10 39.15
C THR A 16 37.76 -7.95 40.08
N VAL A 17 36.48 -7.61 40.14
CA VAL A 17 35.49 -8.43 40.82
C VAL A 17 34.78 -9.32 39.79
N ILE A 18 34.95 -10.62 39.93
CA ILE A 18 34.24 -11.62 39.11
C ILE A 18 32.95 -11.93 39.80
N VAL A 19 31.80 -11.61 39.19
CA VAL A 19 30.49 -11.95 39.69
C VAL A 19 29.99 -13.20 38.98
N GLU A 20 29.88 -14.31 39.69
CA GLU A 20 29.44 -15.59 39.17
C GLU A 20 28.01 -15.92 39.66
N ASN A 21 27.26 -16.71 38.90
CA ASN A 21 26.01 -17.26 39.37
C ASN A 21 26.26 -18.44 40.35
N GLU A 22 25.21 -18.97 40.97
CA GLU A 22 25.29 -20.09 41.94
C GLU A 22 25.96 -21.36 41.35
N ALA A 23 26.08 -21.47 40.00
CA ALA A 23 26.73 -22.55 39.31
C ALA A 23 28.18 -22.23 38.90
N GLY A 24 28.72 -21.05 39.28
CA GLY A 24 30.09 -20.64 38.93
C GLY A 24 30.32 -20.35 37.45
N LYS A 25 29.26 -20.14 36.66
CA LYS A 25 29.32 -20.02 35.19
C LYS A 25 29.06 -18.59 34.67
N GLY A 26 29.11 -17.57 35.54
CA GLY A 26 28.80 -16.22 35.14
C GLY A 26 27.31 -16.00 34.81
N PHE A 27 26.95 -14.83 34.30
CA PHE A 27 25.58 -14.50 33.94
C PHE A 27 25.34 -14.88 32.47
N ILE A 28 24.37 -15.76 32.24
CA ILE A 28 23.93 -16.10 30.89
C ILE A 28 22.70 -15.25 30.59
N ASN A 29 22.86 -14.28 29.68
CA ASN A 29 21.73 -13.52 29.13
C ASN A 29 21.22 -14.25 27.89
N ASN A 30 20.14 -15.02 28.04
CA ASN A 30 19.44 -15.58 26.90
C ASN A 30 18.63 -14.45 26.23
N ALA A 31 18.74 -14.37 24.91
CA ALA A 31 17.89 -13.46 24.15
C ALA A 31 16.42 -13.89 24.35
N GLN A 32 15.57 -12.94 24.77
CA GLN A 32 14.13 -13.15 24.81
C GLN A 32 13.63 -13.10 23.37
N VAL A 33 13.10 -14.20 22.88
CA VAL A 33 12.63 -14.36 21.50
C VAL A 33 11.23 -14.97 21.46
N GLY A 34 10.51 -14.67 20.41
CA GLY A 34 9.23 -15.28 20.05
C GLY A 34 9.12 -15.35 18.52
N ASP A 35 7.94 -15.68 18.03
CA ASP A 35 7.73 -15.92 16.62
C ASP A 35 6.62 -15.04 16.04
N ILE A 36 6.67 -14.78 14.74
CA ILE A 36 5.58 -14.20 13.96
C ILE A 36 5.13 -15.22 12.93
N ARG A 37 3.81 -15.44 12.82
CA ARG A 37 3.19 -16.16 11.73
C ARG A 37 2.30 -15.20 10.95
N ILE A 38 2.55 -15.06 9.64
CA ILE A 38 1.71 -14.31 8.72
C ILE A 38 0.82 -15.31 8.00
N GLU A 39 -0.49 -15.03 7.96
CA GLU A 39 -1.51 -15.79 7.22
C GLU A 39 -2.13 -14.89 6.17
N LYS A 40 -1.88 -15.19 4.89
CA LYS A 40 -2.35 -14.43 3.73
C LYS A 40 -3.46 -15.15 3.02
N THR A 41 -4.54 -14.43 2.74
CA THR A 41 -5.64 -14.86 1.89
C THR A 41 -5.95 -13.80 0.82
N SER A 42 -6.66 -14.18 -0.25
CA SER A 42 -7.09 -13.27 -1.30
C SER A 42 -8.47 -13.65 -1.81
N GLU A 43 -9.17 -12.71 -2.43
CA GLU A 43 -10.51 -12.88 -2.97
C GLU A 43 -10.58 -14.01 -4.01
N ASP A 44 -9.57 -14.19 -4.82
CA ASP A 44 -9.49 -15.21 -5.88
C ASP A 44 -8.72 -16.48 -5.47
N GLY A 45 -8.35 -16.59 -4.20
CA GLY A 45 -7.68 -17.77 -3.64
C GLY A 45 -6.18 -17.91 -3.97
N VAL A 46 -5.55 -16.91 -4.58
CA VAL A 46 -4.09 -16.91 -4.79
C VAL A 46 -3.40 -16.63 -3.46
N LEU A 47 -2.47 -17.49 -3.05
CA LEU A 47 -1.83 -17.45 -1.73
C LEU A 47 -0.32 -17.20 -1.79
N LYS A 48 0.34 -17.70 -2.84
CA LYS A 48 1.80 -17.71 -2.98
C LYS A 48 2.35 -16.44 -3.61
N GLY A 49 3.57 -16.06 -3.21
CA GLY A 49 4.38 -15.05 -3.91
C GLY A 49 4.18 -13.63 -3.42
N PHE A 50 3.36 -13.41 -2.40
CA PHE A 50 3.20 -12.10 -1.79
C PHE A 50 4.37 -11.79 -0.88
N THR A 51 4.96 -10.61 -1.04
CA THR A 51 6.09 -10.18 -0.24
C THR A 51 5.63 -9.32 0.91
N PHE A 52 6.07 -9.65 2.12
CA PHE A 52 5.81 -8.89 3.34
C PHE A 52 7.12 -8.39 3.93
N ARG A 53 7.15 -7.10 4.25
CA ARG A 53 8.24 -6.49 5.02
C ARG A 53 7.86 -6.48 6.48
N VAL A 54 8.77 -6.94 7.33
CA VAL A 54 8.66 -6.89 8.79
C VAL A 54 9.72 -5.93 9.30
N GLU A 55 9.29 -4.82 9.88
CA GLU A 55 10.18 -3.77 10.40
C GLU A 55 9.82 -3.48 11.86
N GLY A 56 10.83 -3.17 12.66
CA GLY A 56 10.55 -2.81 14.04
C GLY A 56 11.81 -2.60 14.87
N THR A 57 11.60 -2.54 16.16
CA THR A 57 12.67 -2.34 17.13
C THR A 57 12.48 -3.32 18.29
N ASP A 58 13.53 -4.02 18.66
CA ASP A 58 13.53 -4.89 19.83
C ASP A 58 13.56 -4.09 21.13
N ILE A 59 13.33 -4.77 22.26
CA ILE A 59 13.35 -4.15 23.59
C ILE A 59 14.70 -3.55 23.98
N THR A 60 15.77 -3.86 23.25
CA THR A 60 17.12 -3.33 23.47
C THR A 60 17.45 -2.14 22.55
N GLY A 61 16.49 -1.74 21.69
CA GLY A 61 16.64 -0.61 20.77
C GLY A 61 17.26 -0.96 19.42
N ASN A 62 17.50 -2.25 19.12
CA ASN A 62 18.04 -2.65 17.83
C ASN A 62 16.94 -2.67 16.77
N ALA A 63 17.20 -2.01 15.63
CA ALA A 63 16.29 -2.03 14.49
C ALA A 63 16.37 -3.37 13.74
N PHE A 64 15.22 -3.79 13.22
CA PHE A 64 15.05 -4.95 12.37
C PHE A 64 14.26 -4.57 11.13
N SER A 65 14.70 -5.02 9.95
CA SER A 65 13.96 -4.89 8.70
C SER A 65 14.32 -6.05 7.78
N LYS A 66 13.31 -6.83 7.35
CA LYS A 66 13.52 -7.95 6.44
C LYS A 66 12.26 -8.28 5.67
N ASP A 67 12.44 -8.67 4.39
CA ASP A 67 11.37 -9.10 3.50
C ASP A 67 11.25 -10.64 3.50
N TYR A 68 9.99 -11.11 3.44
CA TYR A 68 9.61 -12.51 3.42
C TYR A 68 8.56 -12.74 2.34
N VAL A 69 8.50 -13.95 1.77
CA VAL A 69 7.55 -14.29 0.70
C VAL A 69 6.65 -15.43 1.15
N THR A 70 5.35 -15.34 0.87
CA THR A 70 4.38 -16.39 1.21
C THR A 70 4.62 -17.67 0.42
N ASP A 71 4.43 -18.80 1.10
CA ASP A 71 4.49 -20.15 0.55
C ASP A 71 3.18 -20.52 -0.22
N GLU A 72 3.06 -21.80 -0.62
CA GLU A 72 1.90 -22.36 -1.32
C GLU A 72 0.61 -22.24 -0.50
N ASN A 73 0.71 -22.17 0.83
CA ASN A 73 -0.42 -22.08 1.76
C ASN A 73 -0.72 -20.64 2.17
N GLY A 74 0.00 -19.65 1.63
CA GLY A 74 -0.12 -18.26 2.02
C GLY A 74 0.51 -17.96 3.37
N GLN A 75 1.47 -18.76 3.82
CA GLN A 75 2.05 -18.65 5.14
C GLN A 75 3.51 -18.15 5.09
N ILE A 76 3.87 -17.39 6.11
CA ILE A 76 5.25 -17.06 6.47
C ILE A 76 5.40 -17.36 7.95
N HIS A 77 6.46 -18.09 8.30
CA HIS A 77 6.82 -18.33 9.69
C HIS A 77 8.20 -17.75 9.98
N ILE A 78 8.28 -16.82 10.94
CA ILE A 78 9.48 -16.12 11.36
C ILE A 78 9.77 -16.52 12.79
N GLU A 79 10.81 -17.32 12.98
CA GLU A 79 11.19 -17.86 14.26
C GLU A 79 12.32 -17.06 14.90
N GLY A 80 12.36 -17.06 16.24
CA GLY A 80 13.46 -16.52 17.01
C GLY A 80 13.63 -15.01 16.93
N LEU A 81 12.55 -14.28 16.62
CA LEU A 81 12.58 -12.84 16.58
C LEU A 81 12.62 -12.27 18.00
N ARG A 82 13.49 -11.28 18.25
CA ARG A 82 13.60 -10.65 19.57
C ARG A 82 12.28 -10.02 19.99
N VAL A 83 11.99 -10.07 21.30
CA VAL A 83 10.84 -9.39 21.90
C VAL A 83 10.89 -7.91 21.54
N GLY A 84 9.77 -7.37 21.04
CA GLY A 84 9.69 -5.98 20.56
C GLY A 84 8.40 -5.70 19.79
N ASN A 85 8.32 -4.50 19.23
CA ASN A 85 7.19 -4.07 18.40
C ASN A 85 7.60 -4.05 16.94
N TYR A 86 6.78 -4.66 16.11
CA TYR A 86 7.02 -4.82 14.67
C TYR A 86 5.80 -4.40 13.86
N VAL A 87 6.05 -3.76 12.74
CA VAL A 87 5.05 -3.43 11.71
C VAL A 87 5.25 -4.38 10.54
N ILE A 88 4.18 -4.97 10.07
CA ILE A 88 4.15 -5.87 8.92
C ILE A 88 3.39 -5.16 7.82
N SER A 89 4.02 -4.99 6.66
CA SER A 89 3.45 -4.34 5.48
C SER A 89 3.60 -5.23 4.25
N GLU A 90 2.60 -5.25 3.39
CA GLU A 90 2.70 -5.92 2.09
C GLU A 90 3.45 -5.03 1.10
N VAL A 91 4.50 -5.56 0.47
CA VAL A 91 5.32 -4.85 -0.51
C VAL A 91 4.75 -5.04 -1.90
N SER A 92 4.54 -3.93 -2.63
CA SER A 92 4.04 -3.98 -4.01
C SER A 92 5.01 -4.75 -4.92
N ASN A 93 4.49 -5.75 -5.61
CA ASN A 93 5.21 -6.57 -6.59
C ASN A 93 4.24 -7.12 -7.66
N LYS A 94 4.73 -7.94 -8.60
CA LYS A 94 3.90 -8.54 -9.66
C LYS A 94 2.80 -9.47 -9.14
N ALA A 95 3.00 -10.13 -8.00
CA ALA A 95 2.01 -11.05 -7.44
C ALA A 95 0.76 -10.32 -6.92
N ASN A 96 0.93 -9.08 -6.46
CA ASN A 96 -0.15 -8.27 -5.90
C ASN A 96 -0.61 -7.09 -6.77
N GLU A 97 -0.12 -6.99 -8.00
CA GLU A 97 -0.43 -5.88 -8.93
C GLU A 97 -1.94 -5.68 -9.16
N LYS A 98 -2.70 -6.77 -9.20
CA LYS A 98 -4.16 -6.76 -9.42
C LYS A 98 -5.01 -6.54 -8.17
N TYR A 99 -4.39 -6.45 -6.98
CA TYR A 99 -5.09 -6.29 -5.71
C TYR A 99 -4.97 -4.90 -5.14
N VAL A 100 -5.91 -4.56 -4.27
CA VAL A 100 -5.78 -3.47 -3.31
C VAL A 100 -4.87 -3.96 -2.19
N LEU A 101 -3.82 -3.22 -1.86
CA LEU A 101 -2.94 -3.59 -0.76
C LEU A 101 -3.66 -3.37 0.57
N PRO A 102 -3.59 -4.34 1.51
CA PRO A 102 -4.18 -4.21 2.82
C PRO A 102 -3.42 -3.22 3.70
N ASP A 103 -4.05 -2.78 4.77
CA ASP A 103 -3.41 -1.94 5.79
C ASP A 103 -2.27 -2.69 6.50
N ASN A 104 -1.31 -1.92 7.02
CA ASN A 104 -0.22 -2.46 7.81
C ASN A 104 -0.73 -2.99 9.16
N VAL A 105 -0.14 -4.08 9.64
CA VAL A 105 -0.46 -4.68 10.93
C VAL A 105 0.70 -4.49 11.88
N THR A 106 0.43 -3.91 13.07
CA THR A 106 1.41 -3.82 14.15
C THR A 106 1.24 -4.99 15.12
N VAL A 107 2.33 -5.67 15.45
CA VAL A 107 2.36 -6.79 16.38
C VAL A 107 3.41 -6.58 17.45
N THR A 108 3.16 -7.14 18.65
CA THR A 108 4.15 -7.22 19.73
C THR A 108 4.58 -8.67 19.89
N VAL A 109 5.88 -8.92 19.72
CA VAL A 109 6.48 -10.23 19.96
C VAL A 109 6.79 -10.38 21.43
N HIS A 110 6.32 -11.46 22.03
CA HIS A 110 6.55 -11.83 23.42
C HIS A 110 7.39 -13.10 23.52
N GLU A 111 8.16 -13.24 24.60
CA GLU A 111 9.02 -14.41 24.83
C GLU A 111 8.23 -15.72 24.79
N GLY A 112 8.72 -16.66 23.97
CA GLY A 112 8.15 -18.01 23.82
C GLY A 112 6.73 -18.04 23.26
N LYS A 113 6.27 -16.97 22.61
CA LYS A 113 4.94 -16.88 21.99
C LYS A 113 5.04 -16.66 20.49
N THR A 114 4.08 -17.24 19.77
CA THR A 114 3.83 -16.93 18.37
C THR A 114 2.68 -15.95 18.25
N VAL A 115 2.91 -14.81 17.63
CA VAL A 115 1.86 -13.85 17.27
C VAL A 115 1.46 -14.08 15.81
N VAL A 116 0.14 -14.00 15.52
CA VAL A 116 -0.41 -14.23 14.17
C VAL A 116 -0.91 -12.91 13.60
N ALA A 117 -0.41 -12.57 12.40
CA ALA A 117 -0.89 -11.45 11.60
C ALA A 117 -1.65 -11.98 10.38
N LYS A 118 -2.86 -11.49 10.13
CA LYS A 118 -3.72 -11.93 9.02
C LYS A 118 -3.86 -10.81 8.01
N PHE A 119 -3.74 -11.17 6.72
CA PHE A 119 -3.89 -10.25 5.60
C PHE A 119 -4.86 -10.81 4.56
N TYR A 120 -5.69 -9.93 4.03
CA TYR A 120 -6.64 -10.25 2.98
C TYR A 120 -6.51 -9.23 1.84
N ASN A 121 -6.37 -9.70 0.60
CA ASN A 121 -6.31 -8.83 -0.58
C ASN A 121 -7.58 -8.95 -1.40
N GLU A 122 -8.22 -7.82 -1.62
CA GLU A 122 -9.34 -7.66 -2.54
C GLU A 122 -8.82 -7.37 -3.94
N LEU A 123 -9.51 -7.86 -4.97
CA LEU A 123 -9.22 -7.51 -6.35
C LEU A 123 -9.55 -6.03 -6.60
N LYS A 124 -8.71 -5.36 -7.38
CA LYS A 124 -9.04 -4.03 -7.86
C LYS A 124 -10.30 -4.07 -8.73
N PRO A 125 -11.23 -3.14 -8.57
CA PRO A 125 -12.41 -3.09 -9.42
C PRO A 125 -12.00 -2.94 -10.88
N VAL A 126 -12.50 -3.84 -11.73
CA VAL A 126 -12.37 -3.69 -13.18
C VAL A 126 -13.29 -2.55 -13.59
N ILE A 127 -12.73 -1.38 -13.87
CA ILE A 127 -13.47 -0.30 -14.51
C ILE A 127 -13.67 -0.74 -15.97
N PRO A 128 -14.91 -1.04 -16.42
CA PRO A 128 -15.14 -1.32 -17.82
C PRO A 128 -14.62 -0.12 -18.63
N ASP A 129 -13.89 -0.42 -19.71
CA ASP A 129 -13.51 0.61 -20.68
C ASP A 129 -14.82 1.24 -21.15
N ILE A 130 -15.14 2.41 -20.60
CA ILE A 130 -16.31 3.17 -21.09
C ILE A 130 -15.95 3.44 -22.55
N PRO A 131 -16.73 2.90 -23.52
CA PRO A 131 -16.48 3.25 -24.91
C PRO A 131 -16.41 4.77 -24.93
N LYS A 132 -15.29 5.32 -25.37
CA LYS A 132 -15.23 6.75 -25.69
C LYS A 132 -16.31 6.93 -26.75
N THR A 133 -17.53 7.26 -26.31
CA THR A 133 -18.51 7.92 -27.15
C THR A 133 -17.93 9.31 -27.40
N GLY A 134 -16.78 9.29 -28.07
CA GLY A 134 -16.27 10.47 -28.72
C GLY A 134 -17.33 10.81 -29.72
N ASP A 135 -18.18 11.76 -29.37
CA ASP A 135 -18.92 12.51 -30.36
C ASP A 135 -17.86 13.11 -31.29
N SER A 136 -17.61 12.37 -32.37
CA SER A 136 -16.83 12.86 -33.50
C SER A 136 -17.69 13.85 -34.29
N THR A 137 -18.59 14.57 -33.59
CA THR A 137 -19.33 15.69 -34.12
C THR A 137 -18.27 16.71 -34.52
N ASN A 138 -17.98 16.68 -35.80
CA ASN A 138 -17.01 17.59 -36.40
C ASN A 138 -17.60 19.00 -36.22
N LEU A 139 -17.31 19.62 -35.08
CA LEU A 139 -17.83 20.94 -34.72
C LEU A 139 -17.60 21.95 -35.82
N THR A 140 -16.51 21.79 -36.56
CA THR A 140 -16.18 22.58 -37.75
C THR A 140 -17.18 22.35 -38.89
N LEU A 141 -17.67 21.13 -39.09
CA LEU A 141 -18.69 20.82 -40.11
C LEU A 141 -20.03 21.45 -39.73
N TRP A 142 -20.47 21.36 -38.49
CA TRP A 142 -21.71 21.99 -38.03
C TRP A 142 -21.62 23.51 -38.00
N ALA A 143 -20.47 24.07 -37.62
CA ALA A 143 -20.24 25.51 -37.68
C ALA A 143 -20.23 26.03 -39.15
N SER A 144 -19.67 25.27 -40.08
CA SER A 144 -19.70 25.65 -41.53
C SER A 144 -21.11 25.55 -42.12
N LEU A 145 -21.89 24.53 -41.73
CA LEU A 145 -23.27 24.37 -42.17
C LEU A 145 -24.18 25.51 -41.65
N ALA A 146 -24.01 25.86 -40.37
CA ALA A 146 -24.72 27.00 -39.75
C ALA A 146 -24.35 28.34 -40.42
N GLY A 147 -23.06 28.54 -40.75
CA GLY A 147 -22.59 29.72 -41.47
C GLY A 147 -23.15 29.81 -42.90
N ALA A 148 -23.25 28.73 -43.62
CA ALA A 148 -23.82 28.68 -44.96
C ALA A 148 -25.34 29.02 -44.94
N SER A 149 -26.08 28.55 -43.95
CA SER A 149 -27.50 28.84 -43.83
C SER A 149 -27.79 30.32 -43.53
N LEU A 150 -26.97 30.97 -42.73
CA LEU A 150 -27.07 32.42 -42.45
C LEU A 150 -26.77 33.28 -43.70
N LEU A 151 -25.79 32.91 -44.49
CA LEU A 151 -25.46 33.59 -45.77
C LEU A 151 -26.60 33.43 -46.75
N GLY A 152 -27.22 32.25 -46.86
CA GLY A 152 -28.39 32.00 -47.74
C GLY A 152 -29.58 32.88 -47.41
N ILE A 153 -29.91 33.07 -46.11
CA ILE A 153 -30.99 33.95 -45.66
C ILE A 153 -30.66 35.41 -45.98
N GLY A 154 -29.41 35.83 -45.74
CA GLY A 154 -28.98 37.21 -46.03
C GLY A 154 -29.11 37.55 -47.53
N VAL A 155 -28.70 36.64 -48.45
CA VAL A 155 -28.83 36.83 -49.90
C VAL A 155 -30.30 36.87 -50.31
N ALA A 156 -31.16 35.99 -49.82
CA ALA A 156 -32.58 36.00 -50.14
C ALA A 156 -33.28 37.30 -49.68
N ALA A 157 -32.97 37.79 -48.46
CA ALA A 157 -33.47 39.05 -47.98
C ALA A 157 -33.02 40.26 -48.82
N PHE A 158 -31.75 40.27 -49.26
CA PHE A 158 -31.20 41.31 -50.08
C PHE A 158 -31.93 41.42 -51.44
N PHE A 159 -32.20 40.29 -52.09
CA PHE A 159 -32.94 40.27 -53.36
C PHE A 159 -34.40 40.64 -53.20
N THR A 160 -35.06 40.30 -52.13
CA THR A 160 -36.44 40.70 -51.87
C THR A 160 -36.58 42.20 -51.54
N PHE A 161 -35.63 42.79 -50.83
CA PHE A 161 -35.59 44.24 -50.60
C PHE A 161 -35.28 45.03 -51.85
N ARG A 162 -34.43 44.50 -52.73
CA ARG A 162 -34.08 45.16 -54.03
C ARG A 162 -35.30 45.22 -54.99
N LYS A 163 -36.03 44.10 -55.16
CA LYS A 163 -37.29 44.07 -55.91
C LYS A 163 -38.34 45.03 -55.41
N LYS A 164 -38.44 45.26 -54.13
CA LYS A 164 -39.41 46.16 -53.52
C LYS A 164 -39.06 47.63 -53.74
N LYS A 165 -37.80 47.98 -54.02
CA LYS A 165 -37.34 49.33 -54.33
C LYS A 165 -37.58 49.70 -55.80
N GLU A 166 -37.43 48.76 -56.75
CA GLU A 166 -37.68 49.00 -58.19
C GLU A 166 -39.17 49.15 -58.52
N GLY A 167 -40.07 48.48 -57.77
CA GLY A 167 -41.53 48.61 -57.97
C GLY A 167 -42.17 49.92 -57.44
N LYS A 168 -41.37 50.86 -56.91
CA LYS A 168 -41.85 52.10 -56.33
C LYS A 168 -41.58 53.34 -57.19
N HIS A 169 -41.00 53.19 -58.39
CA HIS A 169 -40.65 54.25 -59.30
C HIS A 169 -41.60 54.37 -60.56
N GLU A 170 -42.58 53.45 -60.64
CA GLU A 170 -43.60 53.55 -61.68
C GLU A 170 -44.98 53.86 -61.08
N ARG A 171 -45.18 55.12 -60.69
CA ARG A 171 -46.51 55.83 -60.58
C ARG A 171 -46.25 57.29 -60.51
#